data_6914071d4d3343b5312699f3d13441e9
#
_entry.id   6914071d4d3343b5312699f3d13441e9
#
_cell.length_a   1.000
_cell.length_b   1.000
_cell.length_c   1.000
_cell.angle_alpha   90.00
_cell.angle_beta   90.00
_cell.angle_gamma   90.00
#
_symmetry.space_group_name_H-M   'P 1'
#
loop_
_entity.id
_entity.type
_entity.pdbx_description
1 polymer ?
#
loop_
_entity_poly.entity_id
_entity_poly.type
_entity_poly.pdbx_seq_one_letter_code
_entity_poly.pdbx_strand_id
1 'polypeptide(L)'
;MSISTTDIVEILDKRGVFKNQEPQLPGIGEVTEEEIIYETPLDDIFGDGELSINDNPQLEGLLGDIENCTEETWENRKSIIKQPSDDKEGEETLRLACAWYCPIHYYGHGWGIYIRQNCIVSQMYSISPHIPWHKVSLNKWEKLKQLYLSSFYVFFLHEQFHHKVESFGLRLLISKNSKVYQGYKKNVYRKTYLSDNCLEEALANADSYKRLSEGRYMRKIDPEIRLGLREFLRFDIPLQSPGYRKGVEYINKNAFADGLKKLQSQILETSLKPKMDPNDWSVAPKMTTALKSIDTRIYTILPKGSRPILPSRHFDP
;
A
#
# COMPACT_ATOMS: atom_id res chain seq x y z
N MET A 1 21.89 10.63 15.77
CA MET A 1 21.84 10.96 14.33
C MET A 1 20.82 10.07 13.67
N SER A 2 19.81 10.65 13.04
CA SER A 2 18.92 9.90 12.15
C SER A 2 19.63 9.76 10.80
N ILE A 3 19.79 8.55 10.31
CA ILE A 3 20.32 8.30 8.97
C ILE A 3 19.14 8.49 8.01
N SER A 4 19.27 9.38 7.03
CA SER A 4 18.25 9.57 5.99
C SER A 4 18.23 8.38 5.02
N THR A 5 17.13 8.21 4.28
CA THR A 5 17.07 7.17 3.25
C THR A 5 18.06 7.42 2.13
N THR A 6 18.33 8.68 1.81
CA THR A 6 19.36 9.07 0.85
C THR A 6 20.74 8.57 1.29
N ASP A 7 21.10 8.77 2.57
CA ASP A 7 22.35 8.24 3.14
C ASP A 7 22.43 6.71 3.03
N ILE A 8 21.29 6.02 3.24
CA ILE A 8 21.22 4.56 3.10
C ILE A 8 21.50 4.14 1.66
N VAL A 9 20.84 4.77 0.68
CA VAL A 9 21.06 4.47 -0.74
C VAL A 9 22.51 4.70 -1.14
N GLU A 10 23.12 5.80 -0.72
CA GLU A 10 24.55 6.07 -0.98
C GLU A 10 25.49 5.04 -0.33
N ILE A 11 25.19 4.61 0.91
CA ILE A 11 25.97 3.56 1.60
C ILE A 11 25.89 2.25 0.83
N LEU A 12 24.70 1.88 0.35
CA LEU A 12 24.48 0.65 -0.40
C LEU A 12 25.16 0.70 -1.78
N ASP A 13 25.11 1.84 -2.45
CA ASP A 13 25.79 2.03 -3.73
C ASP A 13 27.31 1.93 -3.58
N LYS A 14 27.89 2.63 -2.61
CA LYS A 14 29.32 2.53 -2.26
C LYS A 14 29.76 1.09 -1.95
N ARG A 15 28.86 0.27 -1.38
CA ARG A 15 29.09 -1.16 -1.11
C ARG A 15 28.86 -2.05 -2.34
N GLY A 16 28.45 -1.49 -3.47
CA GLY A 16 28.18 -2.22 -4.71
C GLY A 16 26.97 -3.16 -4.64
N VAL A 17 26.01 -2.88 -3.77
CA VAL A 17 24.80 -3.72 -3.61
C VAL A 17 23.97 -3.74 -4.88
N PHE A 18 23.93 -2.61 -5.64
CA PHE A 18 23.13 -2.47 -6.87
C PHE A 18 23.80 -3.02 -8.13
N LYS A 19 25.07 -3.43 -8.06
CA LYS A 19 25.83 -3.90 -9.24
C LYS A 19 25.37 -5.25 -9.81
N ASN A 20 24.65 -6.04 -9.01
CA ASN A 20 24.16 -7.36 -9.40
C ASN A 20 22.63 -7.42 -9.17
N GLN A 21 21.88 -6.48 -9.78
CA GLN A 21 20.44 -6.45 -9.67
C GLN A 21 19.83 -7.70 -10.36
N GLU A 22 19.06 -8.47 -9.61
CA GLU A 22 18.27 -9.56 -10.21
C GLU A 22 17.07 -8.96 -10.96
N PRO A 23 16.61 -9.64 -12.04
CA PRO A 23 15.47 -9.18 -12.80
C PRO A 23 14.20 -9.18 -11.94
N GLN A 24 13.32 -8.28 -12.29
CA GLN A 24 11.97 -8.02 -11.75
C GLN A 24 11.46 -8.97 -10.65
N LEU A 25 11.17 -8.41 -9.50
CA LEU A 25 10.40 -9.08 -8.45
C LEU A 25 8.93 -9.26 -8.91
N PRO A 26 8.27 -10.34 -8.53
CA PRO A 26 6.83 -10.46 -8.79
C PRO A 26 6.07 -9.34 -8.06
N GLY A 27 4.97 -8.90 -8.65
CA GLY A 27 4.13 -7.83 -8.11
C GLY A 27 4.57 -6.41 -8.46
N ILE A 28 5.69 -6.22 -9.17
CA ILE A 28 6.13 -4.91 -9.64
C ILE A 28 5.53 -4.63 -11.01
N GLY A 29 4.81 -3.50 -11.10
CA GLY A 29 4.24 -3.01 -12.34
C GLY A 29 5.27 -2.35 -13.25
N GLU A 30 4.94 -2.24 -14.52
CA GLU A 30 5.72 -1.51 -15.51
C GLU A 30 5.04 -0.18 -15.82
N VAL A 31 5.81 0.91 -15.87
CA VAL A 31 5.32 2.21 -16.34
C VAL A 31 5.50 2.23 -17.85
N THR A 32 4.43 2.52 -18.57
CA THR A 32 4.41 2.53 -20.03
C THR A 32 4.91 3.86 -20.58
N GLU A 33 5.27 3.89 -21.87
CA GLU A 33 5.67 5.13 -22.56
C GLU A 33 4.56 6.19 -22.62
N GLU A 34 3.31 5.79 -22.43
CA GLU A 34 2.14 6.69 -22.42
C GLU A 34 1.80 7.23 -21.03
N GLU A 35 2.56 6.86 -20.02
CA GLU A 35 2.40 7.29 -18.64
C GLU A 35 3.49 8.29 -18.22
N ILE A 36 3.18 9.12 -17.24
CA ILE A 36 4.12 10.07 -16.61
C ILE A 36 4.14 9.80 -15.11
N ILE A 37 5.34 9.89 -14.54
CA ILE A 37 5.57 9.72 -13.11
C ILE A 37 5.65 11.09 -12.43
N TYR A 38 4.95 11.24 -11.34
CA TYR A 38 5.02 12.41 -10.47
C TYR A 38 5.45 11.97 -9.06
N GLU A 39 6.45 12.64 -8.50
CA GLU A 39 6.78 12.49 -7.08
C GLU A 39 5.75 13.25 -6.24
N THR A 40 5.18 12.58 -5.25
CA THR A 40 4.15 13.13 -4.38
C THR A 40 4.70 13.25 -2.96
N PRO A 41 4.98 14.47 -2.47
CA PRO A 41 5.51 14.68 -1.13
C PRO A 41 4.52 14.23 -0.06
N LEU A 42 4.98 13.39 0.87
CA LEU A 42 4.14 12.86 1.96
C LEU A 42 3.57 13.94 2.85
N ASP A 43 4.35 14.97 3.14
CA ASP A 43 3.92 16.08 4.01
C ASP A 43 2.75 16.86 3.40
N ASP A 44 2.68 16.95 2.07
CA ASP A 44 1.58 17.60 1.37
C ASP A 44 0.30 16.75 1.40
N ILE A 45 0.42 15.41 1.40
CA ILE A 45 -0.74 14.50 1.52
C ILE A 45 -1.30 14.51 2.95
N PHE A 46 -0.43 14.48 3.95
CA PHE A 46 -0.82 14.43 5.36
C PHE A 46 -1.08 15.82 5.97
N GLY A 47 -0.63 16.88 5.30
CA GLY A 47 -0.86 18.27 5.65
C GLY A 47 -2.20 18.81 5.14
N ASP A 48 -2.21 20.10 4.86
CA ASP A 48 -3.38 20.79 4.29
C ASP A 48 -3.23 21.04 2.78
N GLY A 49 -2.44 20.19 2.09
CA GLY A 49 -2.25 20.27 0.65
C GLY A 49 -3.58 20.19 -0.10
N GLU A 50 -3.80 21.13 -1.01
CA GLU A 50 -5.00 21.15 -1.82
C GLU A 50 -4.96 20.02 -2.86
N LEU A 51 -6.04 19.24 -2.92
CA LEU A 51 -6.24 18.25 -3.97
C LEU A 51 -6.92 18.91 -5.18
N SER A 52 -6.41 18.68 -6.37
CA SER A 52 -7.00 19.16 -7.62
C SER A 52 -8.15 18.25 -8.09
N ILE A 53 -9.22 18.20 -7.29
CA ILE A 53 -10.38 17.32 -7.52
C ILE A 53 -11.41 17.96 -8.45
N ASN A 54 -11.58 19.30 -8.37
CA ASN A 54 -12.73 20.01 -8.92
C ASN A 54 -12.85 19.94 -10.46
N ASP A 55 -11.73 19.70 -11.16
CA ASP A 55 -11.68 19.74 -12.63
C ASP A 55 -11.43 18.36 -13.24
N ASN A 56 -11.66 17.27 -12.50
CA ASN A 56 -11.42 15.93 -13.02
C ASN A 56 -12.73 15.30 -13.54
N PRO A 57 -12.90 15.15 -14.88
CA PRO A 57 -14.13 14.61 -15.46
C PRO A 57 -14.43 13.16 -15.04
N GLN A 58 -13.43 12.40 -14.64
CA GLN A 58 -13.60 11.02 -14.16
C GLN A 58 -14.37 10.93 -12.83
N LEU A 59 -14.55 12.05 -12.11
CA LEU A 59 -15.21 12.10 -10.82
C LEU A 59 -16.66 12.63 -10.89
N GLU A 60 -17.14 13.04 -12.07
CA GLU A 60 -18.51 13.56 -12.24
C GLU A 60 -19.59 12.55 -11.86
N GLY A 61 -19.40 11.28 -12.25
CA GLY A 61 -20.33 10.21 -11.90
C GLY A 61 -20.43 9.98 -10.39
N LEU A 62 -19.28 10.02 -9.69
CA LEU A 62 -19.24 9.91 -8.24
C LEU A 62 -19.91 11.10 -7.54
N LEU A 63 -19.77 12.31 -8.06
CA LEU A 63 -20.46 13.48 -7.54
C LEU A 63 -21.97 13.29 -7.56
N GLY A 64 -22.51 12.83 -8.69
CA GLY A 64 -23.93 12.52 -8.82
C GLY A 64 -24.40 11.47 -7.81
N ASP A 65 -23.64 10.40 -7.62
CA ASP A 65 -23.93 9.36 -6.65
C ASP A 65 -23.91 9.85 -5.20
N ILE A 66 -22.99 10.76 -4.89
CA ILE A 66 -22.84 11.37 -3.55
C ILE A 66 -23.99 12.34 -3.26
N GLU A 67 -24.36 13.18 -4.23
CA GLU A 67 -25.42 14.18 -4.08
C GLU A 67 -26.82 13.57 -4.03
N ASN A 68 -27.08 12.51 -4.80
CA ASN A 68 -28.38 11.87 -4.89
C ASN A 68 -28.58 10.70 -3.90
N CYS A 69 -27.65 10.48 -3.00
CA CYS A 69 -27.77 9.40 -2.01
C CYS A 69 -28.77 9.78 -0.91
N THR A 70 -29.94 9.16 -0.96
CA THR A 70 -30.95 9.18 0.11
C THR A 70 -30.82 7.94 1.00
N GLU A 71 -31.49 7.92 2.16
CA GLU A 71 -31.53 6.72 3.01
C GLU A 71 -32.09 5.51 2.26
N GLU A 72 -33.18 5.72 1.50
CA GLU A 72 -33.83 4.66 0.69
C GLU A 72 -32.87 4.12 -0.39
N THR A 73 -32.20 4.99 -1.16
CA THR A 73 -31.26 4.57 -2.19
C THR A 73 -30.07 3.82 -1.60
N TRP A 74 -29.60 4.23 -0.42
CA TRP A 74 -28.48 3.58 0.25
C TRP A 74 -28.85 2.19 0.78
N GLU A 75 -30.02 2.01 1.44
CA GLU A 75 -30.49 0.71 1.91
C GLU A 75 -30.72 -0.27 0.75
N ASN A 76 -31.25 0.21 -0.37
CA ASN A 76 -31.38 -0.59 -1.59
C ASN A 76 -30.01 -1.06 -2.13
N ARG A 77 -29.02 -0.16 -2.21
CA ARG A 77 -27.64 -0.51 -2.62
C ARG A 77 -27.03 -1.53 -1.68
N LYS A 78 -27.15 -1.35 -0.37
CA LYS A 78 -26.63 -2.25 0.66
C LYS A 78 -27.19 -3.67 0.53
N SER A 79 -28.43 -3.82 0.13
CA SER A 79 -29.04 -5.13 -0.11
C SER A 79 -28.42 -5.86 -1.30
N ILE A 80 -28.03 -5.12 -2.34
CA ILE A 80 -27.39 -5.66 -3.57
C ILE A 80 -25.93 -6.05 -3.31
N ILE A 81 -25.17 -5.20 -2.59
CA ILE A 81 -23.75 -5.42 -2.29
C ILE A 81 -23.52 -6.71 -1.48
N LYS A 82 -24.51 -7.16 -0.70
CA LYS A 82 -24.42 -8.41 0.08
C LYS A 82 -24.41 -9.69 -0.76
N GLN A 83 -24.64 -9.59 -2.05
CA GLN A 83 -24.60 -10.74 -2.98
C GLN A 83 -23.21 -10.73 -3.69
N PRO A 84 -22.39 -11.81 -3.54
CA PRO A 84 -21.17 -11.93 -4.31
C PRO A 84 -21.53 -12.00 -5.80
N SER A 85 -20.99 -11.12 -6.63
CA SER A 85 -21.08 -11.27 -8.08
C SER A 85 -20.06 -12.33 -8.53
N ASP A 86 -20.50 -13.30 -9.30
CA ASP A 86 -19.65 -14.37 -9.85
C ASP A 86 -18.65 -13.89 -10.94
N ASP A 87 -18.70 -12.61 -11.33
CA ASP A 87 -17.98 -12.07 -12.51
C ASP A 87 -16.58 -11.49 -12.21
N LYS A 88 -15.88 -11.95 -11.16
CA LYS A 88 -14.65 -11.27 -10.69
C LYS A 88 -13.32 -11.73 -11.30
N GLU A 89 -13.29 -12.67 -12.25
CA GLU A 89 -12.02 -13.12 -12.85
C GLU A 89 -11.26 -12.05 -13.66
N GLY A 90 -11.95 -11.02 -14.17
CA GLY A 90 -11.33 -9.94 -14.96
C GLY A 90 -10.72 -8.78 -14.15
N GLU A 91 -11.13 -8.59 -12.89
CA GLU A 91 -10.64 -7.50 -12.03
C GLU A 91 -9.27 -7.78 -11.40
N GLU A 92 -8.89 -9.04 -11.31
CA GLU A 92 -7.66 -9.47 -10.62
C GLU A 92 -6.38 -8.95 -11.30
N THR A 93 -6.32 -9.01 -12.61
CA THR A 93 -5.14 -8.59 -13.39
C THR A 93 -4.91 -7.07 -13.31
N LEU A 94 -5.98 -6.29 -13.20
CA LEU A 94 -5.91 -4.84 -13.06
C LEU A 94 -5.38 -4.41 -11.68
N ARG A 95 -5.74 -5.12 -10.60
CA ARG A 95 -5.29 -4.79 -9.24
C ARG A 95 -3.79 -5.00 -9.04
N LEU A 96 -3.22 -6.04 -9.62
CA LEU A 96 -1.79 -6.34 -9.54
C LEU A 96 -0.90 -5.23 -10.14
N ALA A 97 -1.46 -4.43 -11.05
CA ALA A 97 -0.75 -3.34 -11.71
C ALA A 97 -1.09 -1.94 -11.12
N CYS A 98 -1.94 -1.85 -10.09
CA CYS A 98 -2.44 -0.58 -9.56
C CYS A 98 -1.48 0.14 -8.63
N ALA A 99 -0.80 -0.63 -7.77
CA ALA A 99 0.22 -0.11 -6.88
C ALA A 99 1.29 -1.16 -6.66
N TRP A 100 2.52 -0.73 -6.40
CA TRP A 100 3.63 -1.60 -6.08
C TRP A 100 4.75 -0.87 -5.35
N TYR A 101 5.51 -1.62 -4.57
CA TYR A 101 6.69 -1.14 -3.90
C TYR A 101 7.96 -1.57 -4.64
N CYS A 102 8.76 -0.60 -5.09
CA CYS A 102 10.10 -0.82 -5.64
C CYS A 102 11.14 -0.81 -4.52
N PRO A 103 11.71 -1.96 -4.12
CA PRO A 103 12.64 -2.02 -3.01
C PRO A 103 13.98 -1.34 -3.30
N ILE A 104 14.54 -0.68 -2.26
CA ILE A 104 15.86 -0.04 -2.30
C ILE A 104 16.95 -1.02 -2.75
N HIS A 105 16.89 -2.28 -2.26
CA HIS A 105 17.88 -3.31 -2.59
C HIS A 105 18.01 -3.61 -4.08
N TYR A 106 16.98 -3.32 -4.87
CA TYR A 106 16.92 -3.66 -6.30
C TYR A 106 16.84 -2.44 -7.20
N TYR A 107 16.21 -1.37 -6.74
CA TYR A 107 15.90 -0.19 -7.55
C TYR A 107 16.76 1.04 -7.19
N GLY A 108 17.57 0.97 -6.12
CA GLY A 108 18.46 2.05 -5.75
C GLY A 108 17.74 3.40 -5.66
N HIS A 109 18.13 4.37 -6.49
CA HIS A 109 17.52 5.70 -6.50
C HIS A 109 16.05 5.72 -6.95
N GLY A 110 15.61 4.75 -7.75
CA GLY A 110 14.22 4.58 -8.18
C GLY A 110 13.33 3.84 -7.16
N TRP A 111 13.78 3.67 -5.92
CA TRP A 111 12.96 3.03 -4.89
C TRP A 111 11.77 3.89 -4.49
N GLY A 112 10.67 3.24 -4.10
CA GLY A 112 9.49 3.93 -3.60
C GLY A 112 8.20 3.16 -3.83
N ILE A 113 7.11 3.79 -3.46
CA ILE A 113 5.75 3.30 -3.68
C ILE A 113 5.21 3.98 -4.93
N TYR A 114 4.81 3.20 -5.90
CA TYR A 114 4.23 3.64 -7.16
C TYR A 114 2.73 3.32 -7.16
N ILE A 115 1.89 4.32 -7.48
CA ILE A 115 0.42 4.16 -7.47
C ILE A 115 -0.16 4.82 -8.72
N ARG A 116 -0.97 4.10 -9.49
CA ARG A 116 -1.71 4.66 -10.62
C ARG A 116 -2.92 5.46 -10.15
N GLN A 117 -3.03 6.70 -10.59
CA GLN A 117 -4.14 7.58 -10.22
C GLN A 117 -5.51 7.04 -10.66
N ASN A 118 -5.59 6.46 -11.86
CA ASN A 118 -6.83 5.86 -12.34
C ASN A 118 -7.31 4.69 -11.47
N CYS A 119 -6.38 3.96 -10.85
CA CYS A 119 -6.73 2.91 -9.88
C CYS A 119 -7.27 3.50 -8.57
N ILE A 120 -6.73 4.64 -8.11
CA ILE A 120 -7.30 5.35 -6.95
C ILE A 120 -8.74 5.75 -7.25
N VAL A 121 -8.98 6.31 -8.44
CA VAL A 121 -10.34 6.69 -8.90
C VAL A 121 -11.25 5.46 -9.00
N SER A 122 -10.80 4.37 -9.59
CA SER A 122 -11.56 3.10 -9.63
C SER A 122 -11.90 2.59 -8.23
N GLN A 123 -10.95 2.68 -7.30
CA GLN A 123 -11.16 2.29 -5.90
C GLN A 123 -12.21 3.17 -5.21
N MET A 124 -12.30 4.48 -5.56
CA MET A 124 -13.36 5.36 -5.06
C MET A 124 -14.75 4.86 -5.46
N TYR A 125 -14.91 4.43 -6.72
CA TYR A 125 -16.17 3.84 -7.19
C TYR A 125 -16.53 2.55 -6.45
N SER A 126 -15.54 1.74 -6.10
CA SER A 126 -15.75 0.50 -5.31
C SER A 126 -16.11 0.78 -3.85
N ILE A 127 -15.56 1.82 -3.23
CA ILE A 127 -15.81 2.18 -1.82
C ILE A 127 -17.12 2.96 -1.67
N SER A 128 -17.43 3.87 -2.60
CA SER A 128 -18.56 4.81 -2.52
C SER A 128 -19.90 4.15 -2.16
N PRO A 129 -20.27 2.98 -2.73
CA PRO A 129 -21.53 2.32 -2.40
C PRO A 129 -21.66 1.85 -0.93
N HIS A 130 -20.54 1.70 -0.22
CA HIS A 130 -20.52 1.28 1.18
C HIS A 130 -20.70 2.45 2.16
N ILE A 131 -20.68 3.71 1.66
CA ILE A 131 -20.76 4.91 2.50
C ILE A 131 -22.18 5.46 2.52
N PRO A 132 -22.79 5.66 3.72
CA PRO A 132 -24.10 6.28 3.85
C PRO A 132 -24.00 7.80 3.65
N TRP A 133 -23.85 8.26 2.39
CA TRP A 133 -23.60 9.66 2.04
C TRP A 133 -24.64 10.65 2.60
N HIS A 134 -25.89 10.21 2.80
CA HIS A 134 -26.97 11.01 3.42
C HIS A 134 -26.67 11.37 4.90
N LYS A 135 -25.78 10.60 5.57
CA LYS A 135 -25.33 10.87 6.96
C LYS A 135 -24.09 11.74 7.04
N VAL A 136 -23.35 11.88 5.94
CA VAL A 136 -22.11 12.66 5.91
C VAL A 136 -22.44 14.14 5.76
N SER A 137 -22.15 14.94 6.80
CA SER A 137 -22.50 16.38 6.86
C SER A 137 -21.50 17.32 6.17
N LEU A 138 -20.67 16.82 5.26
CA LEU A 138 -19.69 17.59 4.50
C LEU A 138 -20.28 18.10 3.18
N ASN A 139 -19.71 19.18 2.64
CA ASN A 139 -20.02 19.56 1.25
C ASN A 139 -19.48 18.53 0.26
N LYS A 140 -19.97 18.54 -0.98
CA LYS A 140 -19.67 17.54 -1.98
C LYS A 140 -18.18 17.38 -2.31
N TRP A 141 -17.44 18.46 -2.35
CA TRP A 141 -16.03 18.47 -2.67
C TRP A 141 -15.19 17.88 -1.54
N GLU A 142 -15.54 18.19 -0.30
CA GLU A 142 -14.89 17.61 0.86
C GLU A 142 -15.21 16.11 1.00
N LYS A 143 -16.45 15.68 0.70
CA LYS A 143 -16.82 14.26 0.60
C LYS A 143 -15.92 13.53 -0.40
N LEU A 144 -15.78 14.10 -1.61
CA LEU A 144 -14.98 13.53 -2.68
C LEU A 144 -13.49 13.49 -2.33
N LYS A 145 -12.97 14.56 -1.71
CA LYS A 145 -11.59 14.63 -1.21
C LYS A 145 -11.31 13.53 -0.19
N GLN A 146 -12.19 13.36 0.78
CA GLN A 146 -12.01 12.33 1.80
C GLN A 146 -12.15 10.90 1.25
N LEU A 147 -13.01 10.69 0.26
CA LEU A 147 -13.11 9.43 -0.46
C LEU A 147 -11.81 9.13 -1.24
N TYR A 148 -11.26 10.14 -1.96
CA TYR A 148 -10.00 10.00 -2.68
C TYR A 148 -8.86 9.64 -1.73
N LEU A 149 -8.69 10.36 -0.62
CA LEU A 149 -7.68 10.06 0.38
C LEU A 149 -7.85 8.68 1.00
N SER A 150 -9.09 8.26 1.27
CA SER A 150 -9.39 6.92 1.78
C SER A 150 -8.95 5.84 0.80
N SER A 151 -9.24 6.02 -0.50
CA SER A 151 -8.85 5.12 -1.58
C SER A 151 -7.32 5.07 -1.77
N PHE A 152 -6.68 6.23 -1.76
CA PHE A 152 -5.22 6.33 -1.78
C PHE A 152 -4.58 5.57 -0.61
N TYR A 153 -5.09 5.74 0.61
CA TYR A 153 -4.54 5.07 1.79
C TYR A 153 -4.67 3.54 1.74
N VAL A 154 -5.65 2.98 1.05
CA VAL A 154 -5.75 1.52 0.86
C VAL A 154 -4.49 1.01 0.17
N PHE A 155 -4.09 1.60 -0.95
CA PHE A 155 -2.88 1.22 -1.69
C PHE A 155 -1.62 1.57 -0.91
N PHE A 156 -1.51 2.82 -0.47
CA PHE A 156 -0.32 3.31 0.21
C PHE A 156 0.06 2.50 1.45
N LEU A 157 -0.91 2.14 2.29
CA LEU A 157 -0.63 1.42 3.53
C LEU A 157 -0.25 -0.05 3.28
N HIS A 158 -0.79 -0.65 2.21
CA HIS A 158 -0.39 -1.97 1.77
C HIS A 158 1.07 -1.96 1.31
N GLU A 159 1.43 -1.10 0.39
CA GLU A 159 2.80 -1.00 -0.15
C GLU A 159 3.80 -0.53 0.92
N GLN A 160 3.37 0.33 1.84
CA GLN A 160 4.21 0.72 2.96
C GLN A 160 4.54 -0.45 3.89
N PHE A 161 3.73 -1.51 3.92
CA PHE A 161 4.09 -2.71 4.65
C PHE A 161 5.31 -3.42 4.02
N HIS A 162 5.37 -3.52 2.70
CA HIS A 162 6.54 -4.07 2.00
C HIS A 162 7.81 -3.25 2.27
N HIS A 163 7.68 -1.92 2.32
CA HIS A 163 8.77 -1.05 2.74
C HIS A 163 9.22 -1.33 4.19
N LYS A 164 8.29 -1.61 5.12
CA LYS A 164 8.65 -2.03 6.49
C LYS A 164 9.44 -3.34 6.50
N VAL A 165 9.03 -4.30 5.69
CA VAL A 165 9.71 -5.61 5.56
C VAL A 165 11.14 -5.41 5.06
N GLU A 166 11.32 -4.62 4.01
CA GLU A 166 12.65 -4.30 3.49
C GLU A 166 13.50 -3.57 4.51
N SER A 167 12.95 -2.59 5.21
CA SER A 167 13.69 -1.81 6.20
C SER A 167 14.24 -2.67 7.35
N PHE A 168 13.55 -3.73 7.70
CA PHE A 168 14.09 -4.74 8.61
C PHE A 168 15.34 -5.40 8.02
N GLY A 169 15.29 -5.83 6.76
CA GLY A 169 16.43 -6.40 6.04
C GLY A 169 17.58 -5.43 5.88
N LEU A 170 17.30 -4.14 5.55
CA LEU A 170 18.30 -3.08 5.43
C LEU A 170 19.10 -2.87 6.71
N ARG A 171 18.43 -2.86 7.87
CA ARG A 171 19.13 -2.74 9.15
C ARG A 171 20.08 -3.89 9.41
N LEU A 172 19.68 -5.11 9.07
CA LEU A 172 20.55 -6.28 9.19
C LEU A 172 21.71 -6.22 8.19
N LEU A 173 21.49 -5.72 6.99
CA LEU A 173 22.55 -5.51 6.01
C LEU A 173 23.55 -4.48 6.49
N ILE A 174 23.10 -3.34 7.01
CA ILE A 174 23.98 -2.26 7.47
C ILE A 174 24.74 -2.67 8.73
N SER A 175 24.06 -3.23 9.73
CA SER A 175 24.63 -3.55 11.03
C SER A 175 25.48 -4.83 11.05
N LYS A 176 25.11 -5.83 10.29
CA LYS A 176 25.69 -7.19 10.32
C LYS A 176 26.22 -7.66 8.96
N ASN A 177 26.16 -6.84 7.92
CA ASN A 177 26.47 -7.21 6.53
C ASN A 177 25.72 -8.50 6.07
N SER A 178 24.49 -8.66 6.50
CA SER A 178 23.65 -9.83 6.22
C SER A 178 22.65 -9.55 5.11
N LYS A 179 22.72 -10.30 4.02
CA LYS A 179 21.87 -10.17 2.81
C LYS A 179 20.56 -10.97 2.95
N VAL A 180 19.93 -10.96 4.13
CA VAL A 180 18.73 -11.76 4.42
C VAL A 180 17.53 -11.38 3.55
N TYR A 181 17.33 -10.10 3.25
CA TYR A 181 16.19 -9.64 2.46
C TYR A 181 16.21 -10.20 1.04
N GLN A 182 17.37 -10.16 0.38
CA GLN A 182 17.54 -10.70 -0.96
C GLN A 182 17.30 -12.22 -0.96
N GLY A 183 17.84 -12.93 0.04
CA GLY A 183 17.59 -14.35 0.23
C GLY A 183 16.11 -14.67 0.43
N TYR A 184 15.42 -13.88 1.25
CA TYR A 184 13.99 -14.01 1.49
C TYR A 184 13.17 -13.74 0.22
N LYS A 185 13.41 -12.65 -0.49
CA LYS A 185 12.68 -12.34 -1.74
C LYS A 185 12.85 -13.43 -2.80
N LYS A 186 14.06 -14.01 -2.94
CA LYS A 186 14.34 -15.08 -3.90
C LYS A 186 13.74 -16.43 -3.50
N ASN A 187 13.92 -16.83 -2.26
CA ASN A 187 13.68 -18.20 -1.82
C ASN A 187 12.32 -18.43 -1.18
N VAL A 188 11.67 -17.39 -0.66
CA VAL A 188 10.37 -17.46 0.00
C VAL A 188 9.33 -16.66 -0.78
N TYR A 189 9.45 -15.33 -0.82
CA TYR A 189 8.43 -14.46 -1.40
C TYR A 189 8.11 -14.83 -2.85
N ARG A 190 9.11 -14.90 -3.74
CA ARG A 190 8.91 -15.24 -5.16
C ARG A 190 8.22 -16.59 -5.37
N LYS A 191 8.49 -17.56 -4.48
CA LYS A 191 7.91 -18.92 -4.60
C LYS A 191 6.49 -19.00 -4.07
N THR A 192 6.12 -18.11 -3.18
CA THR A 192 4.78 -18.10 -2.55
C THR A 192 3.87 -17.01 -3.12
N TYR A 193 4.40 -16.10 -3.93
CA TYR A 193 3.62 -15.03 -4.54
C TYR A 193 2.42 -15.59 -5.32
N LEU A 194 1.26 -14.98 -5.18
CA LEU A 194 -0.04 -15.46 -5.69
C LEU A 194 -0.44 -16.86 -5.18
N SER A 195 0.04 -17.25 -4.02
CA SER A 195 -0.45 -18.43 -3.31
C SER A 195 -0.93 -18.05 -1.90
N ASP A 196 -1.82 -18.87 -1.33
CA ASP A 196 -2.31 -18.67 0.05
C ASP A 196 -1.20 -18.79 1.13
N ASN A 197 0.00 -19.20 0.73
CA ASN A 197 1.17 -19.23 1.60
C ASN A 197 2.01 -17.94 1.57
N CYS A 198 1.61 -16.93 0.79
CA CYS A 198 2.31 -15.64 0.76
C CYS A 198 1.97 -14.79 1.99
N LEU A 199 2.70 -15.03 3.06
CA LEU A 199 2.47 -14.40 4.36
C LEU A 199 2.67 -12.88 4.31
N GLU A 200 3.59 -12.38 3.49
CA GLU A 200 3.87 -10.94 3.38
C GLU A 200 2.64 -10.20 2.83
N GLU A 201 1.98 -10.71 1.79
CA GLU A 201 0.77 -10.10 1.23
C GLU A 201 -0.41 -10.13 2.20
N ALA A 202 -0.59 -11.28 2.88
CA ALA A 202 -1.62 -11.40 3.91
C ALA A 202 -1.45 -10.38 5.04
N LEU A 203 -0.22 -10.19 5.51
CA LEU A 203 0.09 -9.22 6.56
C LEU A 203 0.01 -7.77 6.06
N ALA A 204 0.34 -7.49 4.79
CA ALA A 204 0.19 -6.18 4.19
C ALA A 204 -1.28 -5.74 4.18
N ASN A 205 -2.19 -6.61 3.77
CA ASN A 205 -3.63 -6.36 3.82
C ASN A 205 -4.14 -6.18 5.26
N ALA A 206 -3.69 -7.02 6.18
CA ALA A 206 -4.09 -6.91 7.59
C ALA A 206 -3.58 -5.62 8.25
N ASP A 207 -2.33 -5.18 7.96
CA ASP A 207 -1.77 -3.91 8.45
C ASP A 207 -2.54 -2.71 7.89
N SER A 208 -2.85 -2.75 6.58
CA SER A 208 -3.66 -1.74 5.92
C SER A 208 -5.04 -1.63 6.57
N TYR A 209 -5.78 -2.72 6.69
CA TYR A 209 -7.08 -2.75 7.35
C TYR A 209 -7.05 -2.18 8.77
N LYS A 210 -6.09 -2.61 9.58
CA LYS A 210 -5.94 -2.16 10.97
C LYS A 210 -5.65 -0.66 11.04
N ARG A 211 -4.74 -0.16 10.21
CA ARG A 211 -4.35 1.25 10.21
C ARG A 211 -5.45 2.15 9.67
N LEU A 212 -6.25 1.66 8.72
CA LEU A 212 -7.46 2.35 8.23
C LEU A 212 -8.59 2.32 9.26
N SER A 213 -8.67 1.30 10.11
CA SER A 213 -9.69 1.23 11.16
C SER A 213 -9.37 2.10 12.38
N GLU A 214 -8.09 2.20 12.80
CA GLU A 214 -7.68 2.79 14.08
C GLU A 214 -6.55 3.82 13.95
N GLY A 215 -6.00 4.02 12.75
CA GLY A 215 -4.77 4.76 12.52
C GLY A 215 -4.93 6.28 12.50
N ARG A 216 -3.79 6.96 12.65
CA ARG A 216 -3.68 8.43 12.59
C ARG A 216 -4.14 9.02 11.24
N TYR A 217 -4.02 8.25 10.15
CA TYR A 217 -4.39 8.69 8.80
C TYR A 217 -5.88 8.98 8.67
N MET A 218 -6.70 8.27 9.45
CA MET A 218 -8.16 8.39 9.40
C MET A 218 -8.75 9.43 10.35
N ARG A 219 -7.92 10.14 11.12
CA ARG A 219 -8.43 11.13 12.10
C ARG A 219 -9.14 12.30 11.46
N LYS A 220 -8.71 12.71 10.25
CA LYS A 220 -9.31 13.82 9.49
C LYS A 220 -10.45 13.36 8.56
N ILE A 221 -10.73 12.04 8.49
CA ILE A 221 -11.78 11.46 7.66
C ILE A 221 -13.06 11.35 8.49
N ASP A 222 -14.18 11.71 7.88
CA ASP A 222 -15.51 11.62 8.49
C ASP A 222 -15.81 10.21 9.04
N PRO A 223 -16.45 10.08 10.22
CA PRO A 223 -16.74 8.77 10.82
C PRO A 223 -17.54 7.82 9.93
N GLU A 224 -18.52 8.34 9.17
CA GLU A 224 -19.35 7.53 8.27
C GLU A 224 -18.56 7.05 7.05
N ILE A 225 -17.67 7.87 6.52
CA ILE A 225 -16.74 7.46 5.45
C ILE A 225 -15.79 6.37 5.96
N ARG A 226 -15.26 6.50 7.18
CA ARG A 226 -14.41 5.47 7.80
C ARG A 226 -15.17 4.17 8.02
N LEU A 227 -16.44 4.25 8.42
CA LEU A 227 -17.28 3.07 8.60
C LEU A 227 -17.49 2.36 7.27
N GLY A 228 -17.89 3.08 6.22
CA GLY A 228 -18.09 2.52 4.89
C GLY A 228 -16.81 1.91 4.31
N LEU A 229 -15.66 2.57 4.45
CA LEU A 229 -14.37 2.01 4.05
C LEU A 229 -14.05 0.69 4.77
N ARG A 230 -14.31 0.62 6.08
CA ARG A 230 -14.08 -0.60 6.85
C ARG A 230 -15.02 -1.73 6.44
N GLU A 231 -16.28 -1.44 6.15
CA GLU A 231 -17.23 -2.41 5.62
C GLU A 231 -16.80 -2.91 4.24
N PHE A 232 -16.40 -1.99 3.35
CA PHE A 232 -15.82 -2.33 2.05
C PHE A 232 -14.64 -3.31 2.19
N LEU A 233 -13.65 -2.98 3.00
CA LEU A 233 -12.45 -3.82 3.16
C LEU A 233 -12.76 -5.21 3.73
N ARG A 234 -13.73 -5.32 4.66
CA ARG A 234 -14.19 -6.62 5.17
C ARG A 234 -14.83 -7.48 4.10
N PHE A 235 -15.54 -6.86 3.17
CA PHE A 235 -16.13 -7.53 2.03
C PHE A 235 -15.10 -7.88 0.96
N ASP A 236 -14.19 -6.97 0.66
CA ASP A 236 -13.26 -7.04 -0.47
C ASP A 236 -12.07 -7.99 -0.21
N ILE A 237 -11.43 -7.91 0.96
CA ILE A 237 -10.22 -8.70 1.25
C ILE A 237 -10.42 -10.22 1.02
N PRO A 238 -11.53 -10.86 1.46
CA PRO A 238 -11.76 -12.29 1.22
C PRO A 238 -11.89 -12.67 -0.26
N LEU A 239 -12.21 -11.69 -1.13
CA LEU A 239 -12.43 -11.89 -2.57
C LEU A 239 -11.17 -11.62 -3.40
N GLN A 240 -10.08 -11.17 -2.77
CA GLN A 240 -8.82 -10.90 -3.46
C GLN A 240 -8.07 -12.18 -3.83
N SER A 241 -7.01 -12.00 -4.64
CA SER A 241 -6.13 -13.09 -5.10
C SER A 241 -5.57 -13.93 -3.94
N PRO A 242 -5.14 -15.17 -4.24
CA PRO A 242 -4.42 -15.99 -3.30
C PRO A 242 -3.24 -15.24 -2.66
N GLY A 243 -3.10 -15.39 -1.35
CA GLY A 243 -2.16 -14.62 -0.54
C GLY A 243 -2.83 -13.38 0.06
N TYR A 244 -3.32 -12.48 -0.75
CA TYR A 244 -4.01 -11.26 -0.31
C TYR A 244 -5.25 -11.54 0.52
N ARG A 245 -6.11 -12.46 0.08
CA ARG A 245 -7.35 -12.86 0.78
C ARG A 245 -7.10 -13.41 2.18
N LYS A 246 -5.91 -13.95 2.44
CA LYS A 246 -5.50 -14.44 3.77
C LYS A 246 -5.30 -13.33 4.79
N GLY A 247 -5.33 -12.07 4.38
CA GLY A 247 -5.29 -10.92 5.29
C GLY A 247 -6.34 -10.97 6.39
N VAL A 248 -7.52 -11.54 6.13
CA VAL A 248 -8.60 -11.69 7.13
C VAL A 248 -8.18 -12.51 8.35
N GLU A 249 -7.27 -13.47 8.20
CA GLU A 249 -6.78 -14.31 9.28
C GLU A 249 -5.91 -13.54 10.28
N TYR A 250 -5.34 -12.40 9.84
CA TYR A 250 -4.40 -11.58 10.60
C TYR A 250 -4.98 -10.24 11.09
N ILE A 251 -6.28 -9.97 10.90
CA ILE A 251 -6.90 -8.73 11.38
C ILE A 251 -6.84 -8.62 12.91
N ASN A 252 -6.93 -9.77 13.61
CA ASN A 252 -6.80 -9.80 15.07
C ASN A 252 -5.38 -9.45 15.51
N LYS A 253 -5.25 -8.65 16.59
CA LYS A 253 -3.97 -8.16 17.11
C LYS A 253 -2.97 -9.28 17.43
N ASN A 254 -3.43 -10.37 18.04
CA ASN A 254 -2.56 -11.50 18.41
C ASN A 254 -2.13 -12.28 17.17
N ALA A 255 -3.06 -12.61 16.28
CA ALA A 255 -2.76 -13.28 15.01
C ALA A 255 -1.78 -12.46 14.17
N PHE A 256 -1.96 -11.13 14.10
CA PHE A 256 -1.03 -10.24 13.41
C PHE A 256 0.37 -10.28 14.02
N ALA A 257 0.47 -10.21 15.36
CA ALA A 257 1.76 -10.25 16.05
C ALA A 257 2.49 -11.59 15.81
N ASP A 258 1.77 -12.70 15.81
CA ASP A 258 2.34 -14.03 15.53
C ASP A 258 2.71 -14.17 14.04
N GLY A 259 1.90 -13.64 13.13
CA GLY A 259 2.24 -13.52 11.71
C GLY A 259 3.54 -12.73 11.48
N LEU A 260 3.71 -11.58 12.15
CA LEU A 260 4.94 -10.79 12.08
C LEU A 260 6.16 -11.57 12.57
N LYS A 261 6.05 -12.30 13.69
CA LYS A 261 7.14 -13.16 14.20
C LYS A 261 7.51 -14.23 13.17
N LYS A 262 6.49 -14.88 12.57
CA LYS A 262 6.69 -15.89 11.52
C LYS A 262 7.40 -15.30 10.30
N LEU A 263 6.97 -14.12 9.85
CA LEU A 263 7.60 -13.42 8.73
C LEU A 263 9.06 -13.05 9.04
N GLN A 264 9.35 -12.54 10.25
CA GLN A 264 10.71 -12.28 10.70
C GLN A 264 11.57 -13.55 10.66
N SER A 265 11.05 -14.67 11.17
CA SER A 265 11.75 -15.96 11.11
C SER A 265 12.05 -16.39 9.68
N GLN A 266 11.07 -16.30 8.78
CA GLN A 266 11.27 -16.59 7.35
C GLN A 266 12.38 -15.74 6.72
N ILE A 267 12.46 -14.45 7.05
CA ILE A 267 13.51 -13.56 6.56
C ILE A 267 14.88 -13.96 7.10
N LEU A 268 14.99 -14.27 8.38
CA LEU A 268 16.25 -14.58 9.05
C LEU A 268 16.80 -15.95 8.65
N GLU A 269 15.92 -16.94 8.44
CA GLU A 269 16.30 -18.29 8.03
C GLU A 269 16.90 -18.39 6.61
N THR A 270 16.65 -17.39 5.77
CA THR A 270 17.16 -17.31 4.41
C THR A 270 18.57 -16.73 4.31
N SER A 271 19.22 -16.45 5.44
CA SER A 271 20.62 -16.01 5.46
C SER A 271 21.51 -17.05 4.79
N LEU A 272 22.29 -16.61 3.80
CA LEU A 272 23.31 -17.44 3.11
C LEU A 272 24.56 -17.69 3.99
N LYS A 273 24.62 -17.08 5.18
CA LYS A 273 25.69 -17.27 6.16
C LYS A 273 25.23 -18.18 7.30
N PRO A 274 26.18 -18.81 8.06
CA PRO A 274 25.82 -19.72 9.14
C PRO A 274 24.84 -19.05 10.10
N LYS A 275 23.95 -19.89 10.65
CA LYS A 275 22.84 -19.52 11.54
C LYS A 275 23.19 -18.29 12.40
N MET A 276 22.38 -17.22 12.26
CA MET A 276 22.52 -16.09 13.15
C MET A 276 22.45 -16.57 14.59
N ASP A 277 23.38 -16.11 15.42
CA ASP A 277 23.36 -16.40 16.85
C ASP A 277 22.00 -15.95 17.43
N PRO A 278 21.34 -16.75 18.29
CA PRO A 278 20.12 -16.32 18.97
C PRO A 278 20.25 -14.94 19.65
N ASN A 279 21.45 -14.55 20.07
CA ASN A 279 21.74 -13.22 20.59
C ASN A 279 21.64 -12.09 19.53
N ASP A 280 21.79 -12.41 18.24
CA ASP A 280 21.57 -11.44 17.15
C ASP A 280 20.10 -11.04 16.99
N TRP A 281 19.16 -11.85 17.48
CA TRP A 281 17.74 -11.53 17.52
C TRP A 281 17.43 -10.36 18.46
N SER A 282 18.19 -10.19 19.53
CA SER A 282 18.01 -9.07 20.46
C SER A 282 18.36 -7.71 19.83
N VAL A 283 19.22 -7.72 18.81
CA VAL A 283 19.68 -6.52 18.09
C VAL A 283 18.80 -6.22 16.87
N ALA A 284 18.06 -7.23 16.37
CA ALA A 284 17.09 -7.03 15.29
C ALA A 284 15.92 -6.18 15.80
N PRO A 285 15.75 -4.91 15.37
CA PRO A 285 14.65 -4.10 15.86
C PRO A 285 13.33 -4.75 15.45
N LYS A 286 12.34 -4.70 16.35
CA LYS A 286 10.97 -5.14 16.00
C LYS A 286 10.54 -4.47 14.70
N MET A 287 9.94 -5.20 13.77
CA MET A 287 9.47 -4.64 12.49
C MET A 287 8.62 -3.38 12.67
N THR A 288 7.82 -3.33 13.75
CA THR A 288 6.98 -2.18 14.10
C THR A 288 7.73 -0.92 14.53
N THR A 289 8.98 -1.04 15.00
CA THR A 289 9.79 0.10 15.47
C THR A 289 10.80 0.57 14.43
N ALA A 290 10.94 -0.18 13.33
CA ALA A 290 12.00 0.00 12.34
C ALA A 290 11.93 1.33 11.58
N LEU A 291 10.76 1.96 11.47
CA LEU A 291 10.49 2.93 10.40
C LEU A 291 10.01 4.30 10.82
N LYS A 292 10.11 4.68 12.09
CA LYS A 292 9.74 6.06 12.45
C LYS A 292 10.62 7.13 11.80
N SER A 293 11.70 6.74 11.14
CA SER A 293 12.72 7.65 10.62
C SER A 293 13.12 7.44 9.16
N ILE A 294 12.44 6.56 8.41
CA ILE A 294 12.74 6.40 6.98
C ILE A 294 11.64 7.11 6.19
N ASP A 295 12.01 8.13 5.46
CA ASP A 295 11.14 8.82 4.51
C ASP A 295 10.67 7.82 3.46
N THR A 296 9.36 7.74 3.27
CA THR A 296 8.78 6.92 2.21
C THR A 296 8.61 7.80 0.98
N ARG A 297 9.15 7.40 -0.15
CA ARG A 297 8.91 8.07 -1.44
C ARG A 297 7.65 7.52 -2.07
N ILE A 298 6.82 8.42 -2.60
CA ILE A 298 5.59 8.07 -3.31
C ILE A 298 5.63 8.68 -4.71
N TYR A 299 5.26 7.85 -5.66
CA TYR A 299 5.14 8.24 -7.05
C TYR A 299 3.71 7.95 -7.52
N THR A 300 3.08 8.99 -8.09
CA THR A 300 1.77 8.85 -8.74
C THR A 300 1.98 8.76 -10.25
N ILE A 301 1.37 7.75 -10.86
CA ILE A 301 1.47 7.48 -12.29
C ILE A 301 0.16 7.88 -12.96
N LEU A 302 0.28 8.67 -14.02
CA LEU A 302 -0.86 9.16 -14.81
C LEU A 302 -0.64 8.95 -16.30
N PRO A 303 -1.70 8.78 -17.10
CA PRO A 303 -1.62 8.91 -18.56
C PRO A 303 -1.10 10.29 -18.97
N LYS A 304 -0.32 10.36 -20.06
CA LYS A 304 0.13 11.63 -20.63
C LYS A 304 -1.06 12.54 -20.91
N GLY A 305 -0.92 13.81 -20.57
CA GLY A 305 -1.98 14.81 -20.73
C GLY A 305 -2.98 14.88 -19.55
N SER A 306 -2.94 13.95 -18.61
CA SER A 306 -3.73 14.01 -17.39
C SER A 306 -3.07 14.91 -16.33
N ARG A 307 -3.90 15.45 -15.42
CA ARG A 307 -3.41 16.28 -14.29
C ARG A 307 -3.40 15.46 -12.99
N PRO A 308 -2.36 15.60 -12.17
CA PRO A 308 -2.33 14.96 -10.86
C PRO A 308 -3.40 15.55 -9.94
N ILE A 309 -4.11 14.68 -9.24
CA ILE A 309 -5.06 15.06 -8.18
C ILE A 309 -4.30 15.38 -6.89
N LEU A 310 -3.29 14.57 -6.56
CA LEU A 310 -2.40 14.84 -5.42
C LEU A 310 -1.42 15.96 -5.75
N PRO A 311 -1.02 16.78 -4.77
CA PRO A 311 0.09 17.70 -4.91
C PRO A 311 1.33 16.91 -5.37
N SER A 312 1.89 17.26 -6.52
CA SER A 312 2.91 16.43 -7.16
C SER A 312 3.89 17.26 -7.95
N ARG A 313 5.12 16.77 -8.07
CA ARG A 313 6.18 17.33 -8.89
C ARG A 313 6.54 16.33 -9.98
N HIS A 314 6.76 16.82 -11.20
CA HIS A 314 7.22 15.96 -12.29
C HIS A 314 8.54 15.27 -11.90
N PHE A 315 8.60 13.98 -12.13
CA PHE A 315 9.77 13.16 -11.82
C PHE A 315 10.33 12.56 -13.11
N ASP A 316 11.56 12.92 -13.45
CA ASP A 316 12.35 12.26 -14.48
C ASP A 316 13.27 11.25 -13.78
N PRO A 317 13.07 9.95 -14.01
CA PRO A 317 13.82 8.88 -13.33
C PRO A 317 15.30 8.79 -13.69
#